data_12d1ae57043d80948752017b9dc33950
#
_entry.id   12d1ae57043d80948752017b9dc33950
#
_cell.length_a   1.000
_cell.length_b   1.000
_cell.length_c   1.000
_cell.angle_alpha   90.00
_cell.angle_beta   90.00
_cell.angle_gamma   90.00
#
_symmetry.space_group_name_H-M   'P 1'
#
loop_
_entity.id
_entity.type
_entity.pdbx_description
1 polymer ?
#
loop_
_entity_poly.entity_id
_entity_poly.type
_entity_poly.pdbx_seq_one_letter_code
_entity_poly.pdbx_strand_id
1 'polypeptide(L)'
;MRRIPRRLPVPGSITQPLLLPLALAALVAPWLPASASQINTGASAGAYEVSFCPVLSQQLKLAQFDYRCTPSAGTRENMERVLANPRQLGYGQFDAFTLESRQMNASALLTVVRQDDVRECLFAVTRNKDITNWGELAAEAGRLRFILPPANSGSVGTFQFLRSIDADGLGKAKTVTHAGSAEEAIRETLSADDTVTLFVEFADPEGENFALVGKLGGHIVPVINRTILRQEVGGKKIYFAQETQVEGSQWTKSGQKIVTACTPLVVFTGAPDRIQGEQAKKDHEDLIRTVSALKSGSLVPEESLFQRLLKRTKELSATSTEKMLEATEQAREKAKPYTDKAMDAAKEASEQTKQAAERASEAAKPYYDKGKEAAQKVYEDAVRITKELMDKSKTDPPKQ
;
A
#
# COMPACT_ATOMS: atom_id res chain seq x y z
N MET A 1 -49.75 54.75 -40.03
CA MET A 1 -49.78 55.65 -41.22
C MET A 1 -48.72 55.11 -42.19
N ARG A 2 -49.22 54.58 -43.31
CA ARG A 2 -48.92 55.00 -44.72
C ARG A 2 -47.40 54.85 -45.03
N ARG A 3 -46.94 54.24 -46.10
CA ARG A 3 -47.49 53.74 -47.36
C ARG A 3 -46.45 52.88 -48.06
N ILE A 4 -46.89 51.80 -48.70
CA ILE A 4 -46.27 51.11 -49.86
C ILE A 4 -46.48 52.07 -51.07
N PRO A 5 -45.71 52.09 -52.20
CA PRO A 5 -45.63 50.94 -53.12
C PRO A 5 -44.41 50.83 -54.09
N ARG A 6 -44.32 49.71 -54.74
CA ARG A 6 -44.34 49.31 -56.17
C ARG A 6 -43.01 49.18 -56.91
N ARG A 7 -42.79 48.01 -57.38
CA ARG A 7 -42.92 47.18 -58.61
C ARG A 7 -41.73 47.24 -59.56
N LEU A 8 -41.11 46.05 -59.78
CA LEU A 8 -40.73 45.29 -60.97
C LEU A 8 -40.37 46.06 -62.31
N PRO A 9 -39.44 45.51 -63.19
CA PRO A 9 -39.59 44.19 -63.78
C PRO A 9 -38.27 43.40 -64.03
N VAL A 10 -38.43 42.10 -64.26
CA VAL A 10 -37.53 41.11 -64.88
C VAL A 10 -37.50 41.44 -66.44
N PRO A 11 -36.41 41.13 -67.23
CA PRO A 11 -36.14 39.80 -67.71
C PRO A 11 -34.64 39.48 -68.02
N GLY A 12 -34.34 38.22 -68.24
CA GLY A 12 -33.14 37.85 -68.97
C GLY A 12 -32.51 36.49 -68.51
N SER A 13 -33.08 35.41 -69.03
CA SER A 13 -32.51 34.07 -68.98
C SER A 13 -31.21 33.95 -69.79
N ILE A 14 -30.12 33.47 -69.21
CA ILE A 14 -29.04 32.85 -69.96
C ILE A 14 -28.63 31.60 -69.18
N THR A 15 -29.02 30.47 -69.68
CA THR A 15 -28.57 29.14 -69.29
C THR A 15 -27.14 28.94 -69.75
N GLN A 16 -26.21 28.82 -68.80
CA GLN A 16 -24.90 28.20 -69.02
C GLN A 16 -24.75 27.00 -68.10
N PRO A 17 -24.34 25.83 -68.61
CA PRO A 17 -24.04 24.65 -67.76
C PRO A 17 -22.68 24.82 -67.10
N LEU A 18 -22.65 25.05 -65.79
CA LEU A 18 -21.45 25.01 -64.99
C LEU A 18 -21.07 23.55 -64.75
N LEU A 19 -20.04 23.11 -65.46
CA LEU A 19 -19.26 21.91 -65.12
C LEU A 19 -18.62 22.11 -63.74
N LEU A 20 -19.18 21.46 -62.68
CA LEU A 20 -18.52 21.33 -61.41
C LEU A 20 -17.34 20.38 -61.54
N PRO A 21 -16.10 20.79 -61.19
CA PRO A 21 -15.05 19.83 -60.93
C PRO A 21 -15.34 19.16 -59.60
N LEU A 22 -15.54 17.83 -59.61
CA LEU A 22 -15.47 17.00 -58.41
C LEU A 22 -14.06 17.12 -57.80
N ALA A 23 -13.87 18.03 -56.90
CA ALA A 23 -12.67 18.06 -56.06
C ALA A 23 -12.75 16.85 -55.15
N LEU A 24 -12.00 15.80 -55.46
CA LEU A 24 -11.66 14.69 -54.56
C LEU A 24 -10.83 15.29 -53.42
N ALA A 25 -11.54 15.80 -52.38
CA ALA A 25 -10.89 16.09 -51.12
C ALA A 25 -10.50 14.76 -50.50
N ALA A 26 -9.29 14.29 -50.79
CA ALA A 26 -8.63 13.24 -50.05
C ALA A 26 -8.58 13.67 -48.60
N LEU A 27 -9.44 13.08 -47.75
CA LEU A 27 -9.39 13.16 -46.30
C LEU A 27 -8.06 12.59 -45.85
N VAL A 28 -7.03 13.45 -45.84
CA VAL A 28 -5.80 13.21 -45.07
C VAL A 28 -6.25 13.35 -43.62
N ALA A 29 -6.79 12.25 -43.05
CA ALA A 29 -6.96 12.15 -41.61
C ALA A 29 -5.56 12.39 -41.01
N PRO A 30 -5.38 13.40 -40.14
CA PRO A 30 -4.11 13.57 -39.47
C PRO A 30 -3.86 12.27 -38.69
N TRP A 31 -2.79 11.56 -39.05
CA TRP A 31 -2.27 10.48 -38.23
C TRP A 31 -1.80 11.13 -36.92
N LEU A 32 -2.71 11.21 -35.96
CA LEU A 32 -2.33 11.52 -34.61
C LEU A 32 -1.35 10.42 -34.19
N PRO A 33 -0.13 10.76 -33.77
CA PRO A 33 0.80 9.77 -33.29
C PRO A 33 0.09 8.97 -32.19
N ALA A 34 -0.01 7.66 -32.37
CA ALA A 34 -0.54 6.79 -31.33
C ALA A 34 0.26 7.09 -30.06
N SER A 35 -0.38 7.62 -29.03
CA SER A 35 0.31 7.91 -27.78
C SER A 35 0.85 6.57 -27.24
N ALA A 36 2.13 6.56 -26.88
CA ALA A 36 2.77 5.38 -26.32
C ALA A 36 1.94 4.83 -25.15
N SER A 37 1.75 3.53 -25.11
CA SER A 37 1.10 2.88 -23.97
C SER A 37 1.99 2.99 -22.73
N GLN A 38 1.40 2.82 -21.54
CA GLN A 38 2.11 3.06 -20.27
C GLN A 38 2.52 1.76 -19.59
N ILE A 39 3.69 1.79 -18.97
CA ILE A 39 4.13 0.85 -17.95
C ILE A 39 4.09 1.59 -16.62
N ASN A 40 3.11 1.27 -15.78
CA ASN A 40 2.93 1.91 -14.48
C ASN A 40 3.87 1.25 -13.47
N THR A 41 4.67 2.05 -12.75
CA THR A 41 5.79 1.56 -11.96
C THR A 41 5.58 1.75 -10.46
N GLY A 42 6.15 2.77 -9.88
CA GLY A 42 6.10 3.16 -8.48
C GLY A 42 6.62 4.58 -8.34
N ALA A 43 7.19 4.92 -7.19
CA ALA A 43 7.78 6.24 -6.98
C ALA A 43 8.84 6.57 -8.05
N SER A 44 8.91 7.83 -8.47
CA SER A 44 9.79 8.30 -9.55
C SER A 44 11.29 8.00 -9.35
N ALA A 45 11.74 7.89 -8.10
CA ALA A 45 13.11 7.46 -7.76
C ALA A 45 13.19 5.99 -7.37
N GLY A 46 12.08 5.24 -7.43
CA GLY A 46 12.03 3.83 -7.05
C GLY A 46 12.66 2.92 -8.11
N ALA A 47 13.12 1.74 -7.69
CA ALA A 47 13.79 0.77 -8.55
C ALA A 47 12.95 0.36 -9.77
N TYR A 48 11.63 0.29 -9.63
CA TYR A 48 10.73 -0.05 -10.73
C TYR A 48 10.79 0.98 -11.86
N GLU A 49 10.82 2.29 -11.51
CA GLU A 49 10.89 3.37 -12.48
C GLU A 49 12.28 3.52 -13.09
N VAL A 50 13.32 3.54 -12.24
CA VAL A 50 14.67 3.91 -12.71
C VAL A 50 15.50 2.74 -13.22
N SER A 51 15.16 1.49 -12.84
CA SER A 51 15.98 0.32 -13.15
C SER A 51 15.27 -0.70 -14.03
N PHE A 52 14.07 -1.17 -13.64
CA PHE A 52 13.41 -2.27 -14.33
C PHE A 52 12.59 -1.83 -15.55
N CYS A 53 11.84 -0.76 -15.41
CA CYS A 53 10.96 -0.30 -16.49
C CYS A 53 11.72 0.15 -17.75
N PRO A 54 12.84 0.89 -17.68
CA PRO A 54 13.59 1.25 -18.89
C PRO A 54 14.04 0.03 -19.68
N VAL A 55 14.46 -1.05 -19.00
CA VAL A 55 14.87 -2.29 -19.65
C VAL A 55 13.67 -2.98 -20.32
N LEU A 56 12.53 -3.08 -19.61
CA LEU A 56 11.30 -3.65 -20.19
C LEU A 56 10.82 -2.83 -21.39
N SER A 57 10.77 -1.50 -21.27
CA SER A 57 10.40 -0.59 -22.37
C SER A 57 11.30 -0.79 -23.60
N GLN A 58 12.61 -0.94 -23.39
CA GLN A 58 13.55 -1.20 -24.47
C GLN A 58 13.29 -2.57 -25.13
N GLN A 59 13.06 -3.63 -24.37
CA GLN A 59 12.73 -4.95 -24.90
C GLN A 59 11.42 -4.93 -25.71
N LEU A 60 10.41 -4.23 -25.20
CA LEU A 60 9.14 -4.04 -25.89
C LEU A 60 9.31 -3.27 -27.21
N LYS A 61 10.14 -2.23 -27.20
CA LYS A 61 10.44 -1.45 -28.42
C LYS A 61 11.12 -2.31 -29.50
N LEU A 62 12.02 -3.22 -29.12
CA LEU A 62 12.64 -4.19 -30.06
C LEU A 62 11.59 -5.13 -30.66
N ALA A 63 10.52 -5.43 -29.91
CA ALA A 63 9.38 -6.22 -30.37
C ALA A 63 8.26 -5.36 -31.00
N GLN A 64 8.53 -4.08 -31.31
CA GLN A 64 7.64 -3.14 -31.99
C GLN A 64 6.42 -2.71 -31.13
N PHE A 65 6.50 -2.82 -29.82
CA PHE A 65 5.53 -2.25 -28.89
C PHE A 65 6.07 -0.93 -28.33
N ASP A 66 5.33 0.18 -28.49
CA ASP A 66 5.71 1.49 -27.93
C ASP A 66 5.10 1.65 -26.54
N TYR A 67 5.92 1.46 -25.51
CA TYR A 67 5.57 1.57 -24.10
C TYR A 67 6.54 2.48 -23.36
N ARG A 68 6.03 3.32 -22.48
CA ARG A 68 6.82 4.28 -21.67
C ARG A 68 6.58 4.09 -20.18
N CYS A 69 7.62 4.28 -19.40
CA CYS A 69 7.55 4.26 -17.95
C CYS A 69 6.73 5.43 -17.45
N THR A 70 5.89 5.19 -16.46
CA THR A 70 5.06 6.21 -15.83
C THR A 70 5.04 5.96 -14.33
N PRO A 71 5.53 6.90 -13.51
CA PRO A 71 5.55 6.75 -12.08
C PRO A 71 4.15 6.74 -11.48
N SER A 72 4.01 6.11 -10.31
CA SER A 72 2.76 5.99 -9.56
C SER A 72 3.02 5.94 -8.06
N ALA A 73 1.96 5.90 -7.28
CA ALA A 73 2.06 5.71 -5.83
C ALA A 73 2.28 4.23 -5.41
N GLY A 74 2.25 3.27 -6.35
CA GLY A 74 2.52 1.87 -6.08
C GLY A 74 1.52 0.89 -6.71
N THR A 75 1.54 -0.36 -6.24
CA THR A 75 0.81 -1.50 -6.84
C THR A 75 -0.69 -1.22 -7.02
N ARG A 76 -1.36 -0.66 -6.04
CA ARG A 76 -2.79 -0.36 -6.09
C ARG A 76 -3.13 0.61 -7.22
N GLU A 77 -2.42 1.75 -7.31
CA GLU A 77 -2.65 2.72 -8.36
C GLU A 77 -2.35 2.14 -9.75
N ASN A 78 -1.30 1.31 -9.86
CA ASN A 78 -0.99 0.61 -11.11
C ASN A 78 -2.15 -0.28 -11.55
N MET A 79 -2.77 -1.00 -10.62
CA MET A 79 -3.95 -1.82 -10.90
C MET A 79 -5.15 -0.98 -11.32
N GLU A 80 -5.42 0.14 -10.65
CA GLU A 80 -6.50 1.07 -11.01
C GLU A 80 -6.32 1.62 -12.43
N ARG A 81 -5.10 2.01 -12.80
CA ARG A 81 -4.77 2.48 -14.15
C ARG A 81 -4.94 1.37 -15.21
N VAL A 82 -4.51 0.15 -14.92
CA VAL A 82 -4.70 -1.01 -15.82
C VAL A 82 -6.18 -1.41 -15.90
N LEU A 83 -6.94 -1.29 -14.82
CA LEU A 83 -8.38 -1.50 -14.86
C LEU A 83 -9.11 -0.45 -15.71
N ALA A 84 -8.64 0.79 -15.70
CA ALA A 84 -9.18 1.86 -16.55
C ALA A 84 -8.76 1.68 -18.02
N ASN A 85 -7.53 1.25 -18.27
CA ASN A 85 -7.02 0.97 -19.62
C ASN A 85 -6.30 -0.40 -19.66
N PRO A 86 -7.01 -1.47 -20.07
CA PRO A 86 -6.50 -2.84 -19.99
C PRO A 86 -5.27 -3.12 -20.85
N ARG A 87 -4.91 -2.23 -21.79
CA ARG A 87 -3.70 -2.38 -22.61
C ARG A 87 -2.43 -1.87 -21.94
N GLN A 88 -2.54 -1.18 -20.80
CA GLN A 88 -1.37 -0.77 -20.01
C GLN A 88 -0.73 -1.96 -19.28
N LEU A 89 0.54 -1.82 -18.95
CA LEU A 89 1.27 -2.70 -18.07
C LEU A 89 1.39 -2.07 -16.68
N GLY A 90 1.51 -2.89 -15.64
CA GLY A 90 1.79 -2.45 -14.28
C GLY A 90 2.83 -3.35 -13.62
N TYR A 91 3.70 -2.75 -12.80
CA TYR A 91 4.56 -3.46 -11.86
C TYR A 91 3.89 -3.56 -10.49
N GLY A 92 4.21 -4.60 -9.74
CA GLY A 92 3.80 -4.74 -8.35
C GLY A 92 4.56 -5.85 -7.63
N GLN A 93 4.48 -5.82 -6.30
CA GLN A 93 4.84 -6.96 -5.47
C GLN A 93 3.72 -7.99 -5.56
N PHE A 94 4.04 -9.28 -5.63
CA PHE A 94 3.02 -10.30 -5.91
C PHE A 94 2.01 -10.47 -4.77
N ASP A 95 2.43 -10.30 -3.53
CA ASP A 95 1.56 -10.33 -2.36
C ASP A 95 0.60 -9.13 -2.31
N ALA A 96 1.12 -7.91 -2.51
CA ALA A 96 0.32 -6.69 -2.60
C ALA A 96 -0.67 -6.77 -3.77
N PHE A 97 -0.23 -7.21 -4.95
CA PHE A 97 -1.10 -7.46 -6.10
C PHE A 97 -2.22 -8.45 -5.76
N THR A 98 -1.89 -9.54 -5.07
CA THR A 98 -2.85 -10.58 -4.69
C THR A 98 -3.91 -10.06 -3.73
N LEU A 99 -3.51 -9.28 -2.72
CA LEU A 99 -4.44 -8.66 -1.78
C LEU A 99 -5.36 -7.66 -2.48
N GLU A 100 -4.76 -6.71 -3.19
CA GLU A 100 -5.49 -5.63 -3.85
C GLU A 100 -6.46 -6.17 -4.92
N SER A 101 -6.05 -7.18 -5.70
CA SER A 101 -6.92 -7.79 -6.70
C SER A 101 -8.18 -8.42 -6.09
N ARG A 102 -8.06 -9.00 -4.88
CA ARG A 102 -9.20 -9.53 -4.13
C ARG A 102 -10.09 -8.41 -3.58
N GLN A 103 -9.49 -7.38 -2.97
CA GLN A 103 -10.23 -6.26 -2.39
C GLN A 103 -10.99 -5.43 -3.44
N MET A 104 -10.42 -5.29 -4.63
CA MET A 104 -11.02 -4.59 -5.76
C MET A 104 -11.96 -5.48 -6.58
N ASN A 105 -12.14 -6.76 -6.23
CA ASN A 105 -12.84 -7.76 -7.04
C ASN A 105 -12.33 -7.85 -8.49
N ALA A 106 -11.01 -7.65 -8.67
CA ALA A 106 -10.37 -7.50 -9.96
C ALA A 106 -9.60 -8.76 -10.42
N SER A 107 -9.64 -9.86 -9.67
CA SER A 107 -8.83 -11.06 -9.94
C SER A 107 -9.08 -11.68 -11.32
N ALA A 108 -10.31 -11.58 -11.86
CA ALA A 108 -10.63 -12.01 -13.22
C ALA A 108 -10.39 -10.94 -14.29
N LEU A 109 -10.13 -9.69 -13.89
CA LEU A 109 -9.98 -8.55 -14.79
C LEU A 109 -8.52 -8.24 -15.11
N LEU A 110 -7.60 -8.84 -14.37
CA LEU A 110 -6.16 -8.64 -14.48
C LEU A 110 -5.45 -9.97 -14.74
N THR A 111 -4.37 -9.91 -15.50
CA THR A 111 -3.53 -11.06 -15.82
C THR A 111 -2.10 -10.79 -15.40
N VAL A 112 -1.54 -11.64 -14.54
CA VAL A 112 -0.09 -11.63 -14.25
C VAL A 112 0.62 -12.23 -15.44
N VAL A 113 1.31 -11.40 -16.19
CA VAL A 113 2.02 -11.76 -17.41
C VAL A 113 3.36 -12.41 -17.10
N ARG A 114 4.04 -11.88 -16.07
CA ARG A 114 5.36 -12.31 -15.67
C ARG A 114 5.55 -12.23 -14.17
N GLN A 115 6.27 -13.19 -13.63
CA GLN A 115 6.82 -13.19 -12.29
C GLN A 115 8.34 -13.23 -12.41
N ASP A 116 9.01 -12.20 -11.90
CA ASP A 116 10.45 -12.08 -12.02
C ASP A 116 11.22 -12.84 -10.95
N ASP A 117 12.49 -13.19 -11.24
CA ASP A 117 13.39 -13.81 -10.27
C ASP A 117 13.94 -12.80 -9.26
N VAL A 118 13.84 -11.50 -9.56
CA VAL A 118 14.16 -10.45 -8.61
C VAL A 118 13.06 -10.38 -7.59
N ARG A 119 13.44 -10.42 -6.31
CA ARG A 119 12.50 -10.49 -5.19
C ARG A 119 12.81 -9.41 -4.18
N GLU A 120 11.78 -8.80 -3.66
CA GLU A 120 11.86 -7.94 -2.49
C GLU A 120 11.61 -8.77 -1.25
N CYS A 121 12.43 -8.58 -0.25
CA CYS A 121 12.40 -9.39 0.98
C CYS A 121 11.74 -8.64 2.12
N LEU A 122 11.12 -9.38 3.01
CA LEU A 122 10.35 -8.87 4.13
C LEU A 122 11.25 -8.75 5.36
N PHE A 123 11.25 -7.60 5.98
CA PHE A 123 12.03 -7.32 7.17
C PHE A 123 11.16 -6.67 8.23
N ALA A 124 11.21 -7.18 9.44
CA ALA A 124 10.71 -6.46 10.60
C ALA A 124 11.89 -5.90 11.39
N VAL A 125 11.71 -4.77 12.04
CA VAL A 125 12.73 -4.10 12.84
C VAL A 125 12.17 -3.73 14.19
N THR A 126 12.94 -3.97 15.23
CA THR A 126 12.65 -3.55 16.59
C THR A 126 13.96 -3.35 17.36
N ARG A 127 13.90 -2.70 18.53
CA ARG A 127 14.99 -2.71 19.50
C ARG A 127 14.74 -3.69 20.66
N ASN A 128 13.54 -4.27 20.74
CA ASN A 128 13.20 -5.26 21.76
C ASN A 128 13.99 -6.55 21.54
N LYS A 129 14.94 -6.82 22.43
CA LYS A 129 15.86 -7.97 22.33
C LYS A 129 15.18 -9.33 22.54
N ASP A 130 13.97 -9.34 23.08
CA ASP A 130 13.18 -10.56 23.28
C ASP A 130 12.46 -11.02 22.01
N ILE A 131 12.46 -10.17 20.96
CA ILE A 131 11.84 -10.46 19.67
C ILE A 131 12.94 -10.69 18.62
N THR A 132 13.36 -11.92 18.45
CA THR A 132 14.47 -12.29 17.56
C THR A 132 14.02 -13.02 16.29
N ASN A 133 12.75 -13.46 16.26
CA ASN A 133 12.17 -14.21 15.14
C ASN A 133 10.68 -13.89 14.96
N TRP A 134 10.12 -14.33 13.83
CA TRP A 134 8.70 -14.09 13.49
C TRP A 134 7.73 -14.72 14.50
N GLY A 135 8.08 -15.86 15.08
CA GLY A 135 7.22 -16.54 16.07
C GLY A 135 6.97 -15.68 17.30
N GLU A 136 8.03 -15.10 17.86
CA GLU A 136 7.98 -14.18 18.99
C GLU A 136 7.24 -12.89 18.63
N LEU A 137 7.55 -12.29 17.48
CA LEU A 137 6.86 -11.09 16.99
C LEU A 137 5.36 -11.33 16.84
N ALA A 138 4.97 -12.43 16.21
CA ALA A 138 3.57 -12.76 15.99
C ALA A 138 2.82 -13.05 17.31
N ALA A 139 3.48 -13.68 18.29
CA ALA A 139 2.92 -13.91 19.62
C ALA A 139 2.63 -12.58 20.35
N GLU A 140 3.51 -11.59 20.22
CA GLU A 140 3.42 -10.28 20.86
C GLU A 140 2.59 -9.25 20.06
N ALA A 141 2.16 -9.54 18.81
CA ALA A 141 1.59 -8.58 17.89
C ALA A 141 0.40 -7.78 18.46
N GLY A 142 -0.39 -8.37 19.37
CA GLY A 142 -1.53 -7.69 20.00
C GLY A 142 -1.15 -6.59 20.99
N ARG A 143 0.09 -6.55 21.46
CA ARG A 143 0.65 -5.58 22.41
C ARG A 143 1.59 -4.57 21.76
N LEU A 144 2.14 -4.93 20.61
CA LEU A 144 3.08 -4.10 19.88
C LEU A 144 2.36 -2.97 19.13
N ARG A 145 3.06 -1.86 18.98
CA ARG A 145 2.70 -0.76 18.10
C ARG A 145 3.47 -0.88 16.80
N PHE A 146 2.76 -0.93 15.69
CA PHE A 146 3.34 -1.01 14.37
C PHE A 146 3.42 0.39 13.75
N ILE A 147 4.64 0.82 13.41
CA ILE A 147 4.90 2.08 12.72
C ILE A 147 5.36 1.72 11.31
N LEU A 148 4.48 1.84 10.34
CA LEU A 148 4.72 1.38 8.97
C LEU A 148 5.19 2.53 8.07
N PRO A 149 5.85 2.24 6.94
CA PRO A 149 6.07 3.20 5.87
C PRO A 149 4.77 3.84 5.37
N PRO A 150 4.81 4.77 4.39
CA PRO A 150 3.62 5.45 3.88
C PRO A 150 2.48 4.50 3.53
N ALA A 151 1.24 4.90 3.83
CA ALA A 151 0.04 4.07 3.74
C ALA A 151 -0.21 3.43 2.35
N ASN A 152 0.28 4.06 1.28
CA ASN A 152 0.19 3.58 -0.11
C ASN A 152 1.42 2.78 -0.58
N SER A 153 2.37 2.50 0.31
CA SER A 153 3.58 1.74 -0.03
C SER A 153 3.30 0.24 -0.18
N GLY A 154 4.13 -0.44 -0.95
CA GLY A 154 4.12 -1.91 -1.06
C GLY A 154 4.30 -2.60 0.28
N SER A 155 5.11 -2.05 1.18
CA SER A 155 5.31 -2.57 2.54
C SER A 155 4.01 -2.64 3.34
N VAL A 156 3.13 -1.65 3.21
CA VAL A 156 1.81 -1.67 3.85
C VAL A 156 0.89 -2.70 3.21
N GLY A 157 0.92 -2.84 1.88
CA GLY A 157 0.21 -3.91 1.18
C GLY A 157 0.62 -5.29 1.68
N THR A 158 1.93 -5.55 1.78
CA THR A 158 2.49 -6.78 2.36
C THR A 158 2.05 -6.98 3.82
N PHE A 159 2.15 -5.96 4.67
CA PHE A 159 1.70 -6.04 6.05
C PHE A 159 0.22 -6.44 6.16
N GLN A 160 -0.65 -5.83 5.37
CA GLN A 160 -2.07 -6.16 5.34
C GLN A 160 -2.32 -7.58 4.81
N PHE A 161 -1.55 -8.02 3.81
CA PHE A 161 -1.61 -9.39 3.33
C PHE A 161 -1.22 -10.38 4.45
N LEU A 162 -0.11 -10.15 5.14
CA LEU A 162 0.32 -10.98 6.26
C LEU A 162 -0.71 -11.03 7.39
N ARG A 163 -1.33 -9.90 7.73
CA ARG A 163 -2.44 -9.86 8.70
C ARG A 163 -3.61 -10.74 8.28
N SER A 164 -3.92 -10.77 6.99
CA SER A 164 -5.05 -11.54 6.46
C SER A 164 -4.83 -13.04 6.50
N ILE A 165 -3.58 -13.49 6.49
CA ILE A 165 -3.21 -14.92 6.46
C ILE A 165 -2.73 -15.47 7.82
N ASP A 166 -2.42 -14.60 8.79
CA ASP A 166 -1.97 -14.97 10.14
C ASP A 166 -2.87 -14.32 11.20
N ALA A 167 -4.12 -14.72 11.25
CA ALA A 167 -5.15 -14.17 12.14
C ALA A 167 -4.79 -14.30 13.62
N ASP A 168 -4.11 -15.40 14.01
CA ASP A 168 -3.71 -15.71 15.38
C ASP A 168 -2.37 -15.07 15.80
N GLY A 169 -1.64 -14.51 14.86
CA GLY A 169 -0.40 -13.77 15.05
C GLY A 169 -0.56 -12.30 14.69
N LEU A 170 -0.01 -11.90 13.53
CA LEU A 170 -0.02 -10.51 13.08
C LEU A 170 -1.44 -9.93 12.95
N GLY A 171 -2.45 -10.75 12.71
CA GLY A 171 -3.86 -10.34 12.69
C GLY A 171 -4.34 -9.66 13.98
N LYS A 172 -3.68 -9.95 15.11
CA LYS A 172 -3.94 -9.33 16.41
C LYS A 172 -3.39 -7.91 16.57
N ALA A 173 -2.57 -7.42 15.65
CA ALA A 173 -2.04 -6.06 15.68
C ALA A 173 -3.16 -5.02 15.71
N LYS A 174 -3.26 -4.26 16.80
CA LYS A 174 -4.34 -3.29 17.05
C LYS A 174 -3.91 -1.87 16.74
N THR A 175 -2.67 -1.53 17.07
CA THR A 175 -2.12 -0.18 16.94
C THR A 175 -1.19 -0.15 15.72
N VAL A 176 -1.64 0.52 14.66
CA VAL A 176 -0.89 0.68 13.41
C VAL A 176 -0.93 2.16 13.03
N THR A 177 0.24 2.75 12.86
CA THR A 177 0.45 4.12 12.39
C THR A 177 1.33 4.12 11.14
N HIS A 178 1.38 5.23 10.42
CA HIS A 178 2.17 5.39 9.21
C HIS A 178 3.10 6.59 9.32
N ALA A 179 4.35 6.41 8.97
CA ALA A 179 5.35 7.46 8.84
C ALA A 179 5.42 7.97 7.38
N GLY A 180 6.10 9.07 7.17
CA GLY A 180 6.27 9.68 5.84
C GLY A 180 7.25 8.94 4.92
N SER A 181 8.12 8.08 5.49
CA SER A 181 9.10 7.26 4.77
C SER A 181 9.45 5.99 5.55
N ALA A 182 10.14 5.05 4.91
CA ALA A 182 10.67 3.86 5.60
C ALA A 182 11.75 4.25 6.62
N GLU A 183 12.60 5.23 6.31
CA GLU A 183 13.60 5.76 7.22
C GLU A 183 12.96 6.34 8.49
N GLU A 184 11.92 7.15 8.35
CA GLU A 184 11.18 7.73 9.47
C GLU A 184 10.51 6.64 10.32
N ALA A 185 9.87 5.66 9.69
CA ALA A 185 9.29 4.51 10.37
C ALA A 185 10.33 3.75 11.22
N ILE A 186 11.54 3.52 10.69
CA ILE A 186 12.65 2.89 11.41
C ILE A 186 13.07 3.76 12.60
N ARG A 187 13.23 5.07 12.42
CA ARG A 187 13.64 6.00 13.50
C ARG A 187 12.62 6.04 14.64
N GLU A 188 11.35 6.16 14.32
CA GLU A 188 10.29 6.15 15.31
C GLU A 188 10.21 4.82 16.04
N THR A 189 10.29 3.71 15.31
CA THR A 189 10.29 2.35 15.87
C THR A 189 11.44 2.16 16.86
N LEU A 190 12.62 2.61 16.55
CA LEU A 190 13.79 2.41 17.41
C LEU A 190 13.88 3.41 18.57
N SER A 191 12.83 4.23 18.79
CA SER A 191 12.72 5.10 19.97
C SER A 191 12.12 4.41 21.19
N ALA A 192 11.45 3.24 21.05
CA ALA A 192 10.80 2.51 22.14
C ALA A 192 10.90 0.99 21.94
N ASP A 193 10.76 0.23 23.02
CA ASP A 193 10.91 -1.25 22.98
C ASP A 193 9.61 -1.98 22.61
N ASP A 194 8.45 -1.30 22.69
CA ASP A 194 7.12 -1.84 22.34
C ASP A 194 6.72 -1.59 20.88
N THR A 195 7.66 -1.13 20.05
CA THR A 195 7.43 -0.73 18.67
C THR A 195 8.12 -1.66 17.67
N VAL A 196 7.45 -1.86 16.54
CA VAL A 196 7.95 -2.64 15.41
C VAL A 196 7.63 -1.92 14.10
N THR A 197 8.55 -1.89 13.15
CA THR A 197 8.22 -1.60 11.75
C THR A 197 8.40 -2.83 10.88
N LEU A 198 7.60 -2.92 9.82
CA LEU A 198 7.79 -3.89 8.74
C LEU A 198 7.97 -3.12 7.44
N PHE A 199 9.04 -3.43 6.73
CA PHE A 199 9.27 -2.89 5.40
C PHE A 199 9.69 -4.00 4.43
N VAL A 200 9.51 -3.74 3.16
CA VAL A 200 9.79 -4.67 2.06
C VAL A 200 10.70 -3.95 1.08
N GLU A 201 11.86 -4.50 0.87
CA GLU A 201 12.84 -3.95 -0.08
C GLU A 201 13.80 -5.02 -0.60
N PHE A 202 14.60 -4.63 -1.59
CA PHE A 202 15.70 -5.46 -2.05
C PHE A 202 16.75 -5.61 -0.94
N ALA A 203 17.20 -6.83 -0.71
CA ALA A 203 18.15 -7.13 0.35
C ALA A 203 19.57 -6.62 0.00
N ASP A 204 19.75 -5.31 0.02
CA ASP A 204 21.04 -4.65 -0.17
C ASP A 204 21.71 -4.38 1.18
N PRO A 205 22.80 -5.08 1.53
CA PRO A 205 23.48 -4.87 2.81
C PRO A 205 24.10 -3.48 2.96
N GLU A 206 24.28 -2.75 1.84
CA GLU A 206 24.76 -1.37 1.80
C GLU A 206 23.58 -0.35 1.78
N GLY A 207 22.33 -0.86 1.84
CA GLY A 207 21.12 -0.02 1.84
C GLY A 207 21.02 0.86 3.07
N GLU A 208 20.55 2.08 2.87
CA GLU A 208 20.46 3.10 3.93
C GLU A 208 19.60 2.65 5.12
N ASN A 209 18.52 1.92 4.87
CA ASN A 209 17.63 1.41 5.91
C ASN A 209 18.35 0.40 6.82
N PHE A 210 19.12 -0.55 6.26
CA PHE A 210 19.88 -1.53 7.05
C PHE A 210 20.98 -0.85 7.87
N ALA A 211 21.72 0.10 7.27
CA ALA A 211 22.73 0.87 7.98
C ALA A 211 22.13 1.69 9.13
N LEU A 212 20.93 2.23 8.93
CA LEU A 212 20.22 3.00 9.94
C LEU A 212 19.80 2.13 11.14
N VAL A 213 19.29 0.92 10.90
CA VAL A 213 18.92 -0.02 11.96
C VAL A 213 20.09 -0.29 12.89
N GLY A 214 21.26 -0.65 12.33
CA GLY A 214 22.47 -0.90 13.12
C GLY A 214 22.94 0.36 13.87
N LYS A 215 22.92 1.52 13.22
CA LYS A 215 23.34 2.82 13.83
C LYS A 215 22.47 3.20 15.03
N LEU A 216 21.19 2.87 15.02
CA LEU A 216 20.24 3.20 16.09
C LEU A 216 20.12 2.09 17.15
N GLY A 217 20.92 1.03 17.07
CA GLY A 217 20.92 -0.07 18.03
C GLY A 217 19.71 -0.98 17.94
N GLY A 218 19.04 -0.99 16.81
CA GLY A 218 17.98 -1.93 16.48
C GLY A 218 18.54 -3.24 15.90
N HIS A 219 17.65 -4.18 15.64
CA HIS A 219 17.97 -5.41 14.91
C HIS A 219 16.85 -5.81 13.97
N ILE A 220 17.21 -6.64 13.00
CA ILE A 220 16.29 -7.14 11.98
C ILE A 220 15.75 -8.48 12.41
N VAL A 221 14.43 -8.60 12.41
CA VAL A 221 13.70 -9.83 12.69
C VAL A 221 13.29 -10.47 11.36
N PRO A 222 13.69 -11.71 11.07
CA PRO A 222 13.27 -12.41 9.86
C PRO A 222 11.76 -12.63 9.83
N VAL A 223 11.12 -12.32 8.71
CA VAL A 223 9.67 -12.49 8.51
C VAL A 223 9.43 -13.77 7.74
N ILE A 224 9.28 -14.90 8.45
CA ILE A 224 9.12 -16.18 7.80
C ILE A 224 8.43 -17.21 8.73
N ASN A 225 7.45 -17.93 8.18
CA ASN A 225 6.85 -19.13 8.77
C ASN A 225 6.19 -20.00 7.68
N ARG A 226 5.66 -21.16 8.06
CA ARG A 226 4.98 -22.08 7.14
C ARG A 226 3.74 -21.47 6.50
N THR A 227 2.96 -20.68 7.23
CA THR A 227 1.77 -20.04 6.72
C THR A 227 2.11 -19.07 5.59
N ILE A 228 3.17 -18.27 5.76
CA ILE A 228 3.68 -17.34 4.75
C ILE A 228 4.14 -18.12 3.51
N LEU A 229 5.01 -19.11 3.67
CA LEU A 229 5.63 -19.82 2.54
C LEU A 229 4.68 -20.73 1.75
N ARG A 230 3.51 -21.08 2.32
CA ARG A 230 2.47 -21.87 1.64
C ARG A 230 1.52 -21.05 0.79
N GLN A 231 1.67 -19.73 0.80
CA GLN A 231 0.77 -18.87 0.04
C GLN A 231 1.01 -19.01 -1.47
N GLU A 232 -0.05 -19.32 -2.19
CA GLU A 232 -0.06 -19.51 -3.63
C GLU A 232 -1.31 -18.88 -4.26
N VAL A 233 -1.16 -18.41 -5.51
CA VAL A 233 -2.26 -17.92 -6.35
C VAL A 233 -2.09 -18.46 -7.75
N GLY A 234 -3.10 -19.17 -8.26
CA GLY A 234 -3.06 -19.78 -9.58
C GLY A 234 -1.88 -20.76 -9.76
N GLY A 235 -1.51 -21.51 -8.70
CA GLY A 235 -0.37 -22.42 -8.71
C GLY A 235 1.00 -21.74 -8.65
N LYS A 236 1.05 -20.41 -8.48
CA LYS A 236 2.29 -19.64 -8.35
C LYS A 236 2.53 -19.27 -6.88
N LYS A 237 3.72 -19.55 -6.36
CA LYS A 237 4.13 -19.16 -5.00
C LYS A 237 4.24 -17.66 -4.88
N ILE A 238 3.68 -17.12 -3.78
CA ILE A 238 3.78 -15.71 -3.43
C ILE A 238 5.09 -15.41 -2.71
N TYR A 239 5.57 -16.36 -1.91
CA TYR A 239 6.79 -16.17 -1.11
C TYR A 239 7.78 -17.31 -1.26
N PHE A 240 9.04 -16.93 -1.19
CA PHE A 240 10.20 -17.82 -1.26
C PHE A 240 11.10 -17.56 -0.07
N ALA A 241 11.62 -18.63 0.55
CA ALA A 241 12.65 -18.51 1.58
C ALA A 241 13.99 -18.16 0.93
N GLN A 242 14.61 -17.06 1.33
CA GLN A 242 15.91 -16.66 0.81
C GLN A 242 16.87 -16.28 1.93
N GLU A 243 18.11 -16.81 1.85
CA GLU A 243 19.21 -16.31 2.67
C GLU A 243 19.67 -14.98 2.10
N THR A 244 19.67 -13.94 2.91
CA THR A 244 20.08 -12.61 2.53
C THR A 244 21.00 -11.98 3.57
N GLN A 245 21.91 -11.14 3.13
CA GLN A 245 22.81 -10.40 3.99
C GLN A 245 22.20 -9.04 4.30
N VAL A 246 22.02 -8.71 5.56
CA VAL A 246 21.37 -7.48 6.05
C VAL A 246 22.33 -6.52 6.77
N GLU A 247 23.53 -6.97 7.07
CA GLU A 247 24.62 -6.13 7.56
C GLU A 247 25.89 -6.46 6.80
N GLY A 248 26.68 -5.46 6.49
CA GLY A 248 27.97 -5.64 5.85
C GLY A 248 28.88 -4.47 6.10
N SER A 249 30.09 -4.78 6.59
CA SER A 249 31.20 -3.86 6.46
C SER A 249 31.95 -4.21 5.19
N GLN A 250 32.27 -3.24 4.36
CA GLN A 250 33.16 -3.43 3.21
C GLN A 250 34.52 -4.04 3.60
N TRP A 251 34.91 -3.94 4.88
CA TRP A 251 36.18 -4.40 5.43
C TRP A 251 36.12 -5.81 6.05
N THR A 252 34.96 -6.21 6.57
CA THR A 252 34.74 -7.55 7.11
C THR A 252 33.72 -8.25 6.25
N LYS A 253 34.10 -9.31 5.55
CA LYS A 253 33.19 -10.16 4.75
C LYS A 253 32.16 -10.91 5.61
N SER A 254 32.03 -10.60 6.89
CA SER A 254 31.14 -11.21 7.88
C SER A 254 29.99 -10.24 8.18
N GLY A 255 29.01 -10.14 7.29
CA GLY A 255 27.75 -9.48 7.60
C GLY A 255 26.75 -10.46 8.20
N GLN A 256 25.79 -9.94 8.98
CA GLN A 256 24.69 -10.75 9.48
C GLN A 256 23.88 -11.28 8.30
N LYS A 257 23.73 -12.59 8.24
CA LYS A 257 22.86 -13.26 7.30
C LYS A 257 21.60 -13.69 8.01
N ILE A 258 20.47 -13.46 7.38
CA ILE A 258 19.18 -13.93 7.84
C ILE A 258 18.48 -14.71 6.73
N VAL A 259 17.53 -15.52 7.10
CA VAL A 259 16.61 -16.13 6.14
C VAL A 259 15.24 -15.53 6.35
N THR A 260 14.70 -14.94 5.32
CA THR A 260 13.38 -14.29 5.36
C THR A 260 12.53 -14.68 4.14
N ALA A 261 11.24 -14.41 4.18
CA ALA A 261 10.38 -14.55 3.02
C ALA A 261 10.60 -13.39 2.06
N CYS A 262 10.66 -13.70 0.77
CA CYS A 262 10.78 -12.70 -0.28
C CYS A 262 9.68 -12.91 -1.31
N THR A 263 9.06 -11.82 -1.75
CA THR A 263 8.01 -11.80 -2.77
C THR A 263 8.58 -11.38 -4.12
N PRO A 264 8.21 -12.05 -5.23
CA PRO A 264 8.69 -11.66 -6.55
C PRO A 264 7.98 -10.39 -7.04
N LEU A 265 8.66 -9.68 -7.93
CA LEU A 265 8.05 -8.66 -8.75
C LEU A 265 7.15 -9.34 -9.78
N VAL A 266 5.99 -8.73 -10.03
CA VAL A 266 5.11 -9.13 -11.12
C VAL A 266 4.92 -7.99 -12.11
N VAL A 267 4.83 -8.36 -13.38
CA VAL A 267 4.30 -7.51 -14.44
C VAL A 267 2.90 -8.03 -14.75
N PHE A 268 1.93 -7.15 -14.75
CA PHE A 268 0.53 -7.48 -15.01
C PHE A 268 -0.11 -6.53 -16.02
N THR A 269 -1.22 -6.96 -16.60
CA THR A 269 -2.01 -6.20 -17.56
C THR A 269 -3.49 -6.56 -17.43
N GLY A 270 -4.36 -5.93 -18.20
CA GLY A 270 -5.76 -6.31 -18.25
C GLY A 270 -5.96 -7.69 -18.90
N ALA A 271 -7.00 -8.41 -18.48
CA ALA A 271 -7.35 -9.68 -19.10
C ALA A 271 -7.72 -9.47 -20.58
N PRO A 272 -7.30 -10.36 -21.51
CA PRO A 272 -7.55 -10.22 -22.95
C PRO A 272 -9.02 -10.05 -23.32
N ASP A 273 -9.93 -10.65 -22.56
CA ASP A 273 -11.38 -10.57 -22.82
C ASP A 273 -11.96 -9.18 -22.57
N ARG A 274 -11.21 -8.28 -21.96
CA ARG A 274 -11.59 -6.86 -21.77
C ARG A 274 -11.24 -5.98 -22.99
N ILE A 275 -10.47 -6.51 -23.93
CA ILE A 275 -10.05 -5.76 -25.12
C ILE A 275 -11.13 -5.87 -26.18
N GLN A 276 -11.60 -4.71 -26.67
CA GLN A 276 -12.60 -4.64 -27.74
C GLN A 276 -11.91 -4.67 -29.11
N GLY A 277 -12.47 -5.43 -30.04
CA GLY A 277 -11.97 -5.60 -31.39
C GLY A 277 -10.92 -6.73 -31.55
N GLU A 278 -11.13 -7.61 -32.51
CA GLU A 278 -10.31 -8.82 -32.72
C GLU A 278 -8.83 -8.50 -32.93
N GLN A 279 -8.51 -7.50 -33.73
CA GLN A 279 -7.10 -7.13 -33.97
C GLN A 279 -6.45 -6.59 -32.70
N ALA A 280 -7.13 -5.70 -31.96
CA ALA A 280 -6.60 -5.15 -30.72
C ALA A 280 -6.44 -6.23 -29.62
N LYS A 281 -7.34 -7.22 -29.58
CA LYS A 281 -7.22 -8.38 -28.68
C LYS A 281 -6.00 -9.22 -29.06
N LYS A 282 -5.81 -9.51 -30.34
CA LYS A 282 -4.66 -10.24 -30.83
C LYS A 282 -3.34 -9.52 -30.53
N ASP A 283 -3.26 -8.22 -30.77
CA ASP A 283 -2.09 -7.40 -30.45
C ASP A 283 -1.77 -7.46 -28.96
N HIS A 284 -2.80 -7.45 -28.11
CA HIS A 284 -2.65 -7.55 -26.65
C HIS A 284 -2.17 -8.95 -26.22
N GLU A 285 -2.69 -10.01 -26.82
CA GLU A 285 -2.21 -11.38 -26.60
C GLU A 285 -0.75 -11.55 -27.06
N ASP A 286 -0.35 -10.89 -28.14
CA ASP A 286 1.02 -10.86 -28.61
C ASP A 286 1.94 -10.12 -27.63
N LEU A 287 1.49 -9.02 -27.05
CA LEU A 287 2.17 -8.32 -25.97
C LEU A 287 2.39 -9.24 -24.76
N ILE A 288 1.33 -9.92 -24.30
CA ILE A 288 1.39 -10.87 -23.19
C ILE A 288 2.42 -11.97 -23.46
N ARG A 289 2.40 -12.57 -24.67
CA ARG A 289 3.38 -13.59 -25.06
C ARG A 289 4.80 -13.04 -25.07
N THR A 290 5.00 -11.84 -25.61
CA THR A 290 6.30 -11.18 -25.67
C THR A 290 6.88 -10.97 -24.27
N VAL A 291 6.12 -10.37 -23.34
CA VAL A 291 6.58 -10.13 -21.98
C VAL A 291 6.85 -11.43 -21.23
N SER A 292 5.97 -12.43 -21.41
CA SER A 292 6.12 -13.76 -20.77
C SER A 292 7.35 -14.52 -21.25
N ALA A 293 7.75 -14.34 -22.51
CA ALA A 293 8.88 -15.03 -23.13
C ALA A 293 10.25 -14.40 -22.80
N LEU A 294 10.30 -13.22 -22.20
CA LEU A 294 11.56 -12.59 -21.80
C LEU A 294 12.29 -13.48 -20.81
N LYS A 295 13.57 -13.68 -21.01
CA LYS A 295 14.40 -14.55 -20.15
C LYS A 295 14.49 -14.00 -18.73
N SER A 296 14.61 -14.89 -17.77
CA SER A 296 14.94 -14.53 -16.38
C SER A 296 16.21 -13.69 -16.33
N GLY A 297 16.18 -12.64 -15.55
CA GLY A 297 17.29 -11.69 -15.42
C GLY A 297 17.44 -10.70 -16.59
N SER A 298 16.72 -10.87 -17.73
CA SER A 298 16.80 -9.93 -18.85
C SER A 298 16.17 -8.56 -18.58
N LEU A 299 15.35 -8.45 -17.54
CA LEU A 299 14.77 -7.19 -17.08
C LEU A 299 15.61 -6.50 -15.99
N VAL A 300 16.73 -7.10 -15.62
CA VAL A 300 17.66 -6.54 -14.65
C VAL A 300 18.80 -5.86 -15.40
N PRO A 301 19.08 -4.58 -15.16
CA PRO A 301 20.17 -3.89 -15.84
C PRO A 301 21.50 -4.61 -15.64
N GLU A 302 22.29 -4.73 -16.69
CA GLU A 302 23.63 -5.31 -16.62
C GLU A 302 24.51 -4.49 -15.66
N GLU A 303 25.38 -5.17 -14.90
CA GLU A 303 26.31 -4.57 -13.91
C GLU A 303 25.62 -3.79 -12.77
N SER A 304 24.29 -3.89 -12.66
CA SER A 304 23.55 -3.20 -11.58
C SER A 304 23.70 -3.88 -10.22
N LEU A 305 23.31 -3.13 -9.16
CA LEU A 305 23.10 -3.68 -7.83
C LEU A 305 22.24 -4.96 -7.87
N PHE A 306 21.17 -4.97 -8.67
CA PHE A 306 20.22 -6.08 -8.77
C PHE A 306 20.85 -7.34 -9.36
N GLN A 307 21.78 -7.23 -10.31
CA GLN A 307 22.57 -8.40 -10.80
C GLN A 307 23.45 -8.97 -9.68
N ARG A 308 24.03 -8.12 -8.85
CA ARG A 308 24.82 -8.56 -7.69
C ARG A 308 23.94 -9.23 -6.64
N LEU A 309 22.75 -8.68 -6.37
CA LEU A 309 21.78 -9.27 -5.45
C LEU A 309 21.30 -10.63 -5.94
N LEU A 310 20.91 -10.77 -7.21
CA LEU A 310 20.53 -12.05 -7.79
C LEU A 310 21.63 -13.12 -7.65
N LYS A 311 22.87 -12.75 -7.85
CA LYS A 311 24.01 -13.68 -7.68
C LYS A 311 24.30 -14.04 -6.21
N ARG A 312 23.99 -13.14 -5.27
CA ARG A 312 24.23 -13.34 -3.83
C ARG A 312 23.08 -14.01 -3.12
N THR A 313 21.86 -13.85 -3.62
CA THR A 313 20.66 -14.39 -2.99
C THR A 313 20.52 -15.86 -3.41
N LYS A 314 20.54 -16.76 -2.43
CA LYS A 314 20.35 -18.19 -2.66
C LYS A 314 19.01 -18.62 -2.11
N GLU A 315 18.21 -19.23 -2.96
CA GLU A 315 17.03 -19.94 -2.48
C GLU A 315 17.47 -21.14 -1.64
N LEU A 316 16.89 -21.25 -0.45
CA LEU A 316 17.25 -22.34 0.47
C LEU A 316 16.68 -23.66 -0.02
N SER A 317 17.43 -24.74 0.22
CA SER A 317 16.89 -26.07 0.03
C SER A 317 15.66 -26.32 0.91
N ALA A 318 14.75 -27.17 0.46
CA ALA A 318 13.56 -27.52 1.24
C ALA A 318 13.90 -28.01 2.66
N THR A 319 14.97 -28.79 2.82
CA THR A 319 15.40 -29.27 4.13
C THR A 319 15.89 -28.16 5.06
N SER A 320 16.63 -27.18 4.53
CA SER A 320 17.12 -26.04 5.34
C SER A 320 15.96 -25.12 5.73
N THR A 321 15.02 -24.91 4.81
CA THR A 321 13.80 -24.15 5.08
C THR A 321 12.96 -24.82 6.16
N GLU A 322 12.78 -26.14 6.09
CA GLU A 322 11.97 -26.89 7.08
C GLU A 322 12.54 -26.80 8.50
N LYS A 323 13.84 -27.01 8.69
CA LYS A 323 14.50 -26.88 10.00
C LYS A 323 14.31 -25.51 10.62
N MET A 324 14.38 -24.47 9.81
CA MET A 324 14.20 -23.09 10.28
C MET A 324 12.74 -22.79 10.63
N LEU A 325 11.79 -23.31 9.85
CA LEU A 325 10.37 -23.20 10.16
C LEU A 325 10.01 -23.89 11.47
N GLU A 326 10.57 -25.09 11.72
CA GLU A 326 10.42 -25.79 13.00
C GLU A 326 10.93 -24.94 14.17
N ALA A 327 12.10 -24.31 14.04
CA ALA A 327 12.65 -23.44 15.09
C ALA A 327 11.75 -22.23 15.35
N THR A 328 11.20 -21.61 14.30
CA THR A 328 10.29 -20.46 14.40
C THR A 328 8.97 -20.85 15.09
N GLU A 329 8.40 -22.01 14.76
CA GLU A 329 7.17 -22.51 15.38
C GLU A 329 7.37 -22.86 16.85
N GLN A 330 8.48 -23.51 17.20
CA GLN A 330 8.84 -23.80 18.60
C GLN A 330 9.01 -22.52 19.42
N ALA A 331 9.61 -21.46 18.84
CA ALA A 331 9.73 -20.17 19.49
C ALA A 331 8.36 -19.54 19.76
N ARG A 332 7.44 -19.60 18.77
CA ARG A 332 6.06 -19.13 18.93
C ARG A 332 5.30 -19.88 20.04
N GLU A 333 5.42 -21.19 20.09
CA GLU A 333 4.76 -22.00 21.13
C GLU A 333 5.32 -21.71 22.54
N LYS A 334 6.62 -21.50 22.66
CA LYS A 334 7.25 -21.11 23.93
C LYS A 334 6.84 -19.71 24.38
N ALA A 335 6.69 -18.76 23.47
CA ALA A 335 6.28 -17.38 23.78
C ALA A 335 4.80 -17.28 24.18
N LYS A 336 3.92 -18.12 23.60
CA LYS A 336 2.46 -18.07 23.78
C LYS A 336 1.99 -18.08 25.25
N PRO A 337 2.49 -18.96 26.16
CA PRO A 337 2.03 -18.96 27.56
C PRO A 337 2.34 -17.65 28.31
N TYR A 338 3.43 -16.98 27.96
CA TYR A 338 3.80 -15.69 28.56
C TYR A 338 2.88 -14.56 28.04
N THR A 339 2.56 -14.61 26.77
CA THR A 339 1.66 -13.65 26.13
C THR A 339 0.23 -13.76 26.66
N ASP A 340 -0.29 -14.98 26.78
CA ASP A 340 -1.63 -15.25 27.28
C ASP A 340 -1.77 -14.76 28.74
N LYS A 341 -0.79 -15.07 29.62
CA LYS A 341 -0.76 -14.56 30.99
C LYS A 341 -0.72 -13.03 31.07
N ALA A 342 0.07 -12.38 30.22
CA ALA A 342 0.17 -10.93 30.23
C ALA A 342 -1.11 -10.27 29.65
N MET A 343 -1.77 -10.90 28.69
CA MET A 343 -3.09 -10.44 28.20
C MET A 343 -4.17 -10.60 29.26
N ASP A 344 -4.20 -11.69 29.99
CA ASP A 344 -5.14 -11.92 31.08
C ASP A 344 -4.92 -10.91 32.24
N ALA A 345 -3.67 -10.66 32.63
CA ALA A 345 -3.33 -9.64 33.61
C ALA A 345 -3.72 -8.22 33.17
N ALA A 346 -3.50 -7.89 31.90
CA ALA A 346 -3.90 -6.60 31.33
C ALA A 346 -5.43 -6.42 31.28
N LYS A 347 -6.17 -7.50 31.00
CA LYS A 347 -7.64 -7.52 31.02
C LYS A 347 -8.16 -7.32 32.44
N GLU A 348 -7.59 -8.04 33.39
CA GLU A 348 -7.95 -7.92 34.80
C GLU A 348 -7.67 -6.50 35.35
N ALA A 349 -6.51 -5.92 35.03
CA ALA A 349 -6.18 -4.55 35.37
C ALA A 349 -7.15 -3.53 34.74
N SER A 350 -7.55 -3.76 33.49
CA SER A 350 -8.55 -2.93 32.80
C SER A 350 -9.92 -3.00 33.47
N GLU A 351 -10.36 -4.19 33.88
CA GLU A 351 -11.61 -4.37 34.60
C GLU A 351 -11.59 -3.73 35.99
N GLN A 352 -10.48 -3.85 36.72
CA GLN A 352 -10.29 -3.19 38.00
C GLN A 352 -10.33 -1.65 37.86
N THR A 353 -9.70 -1.11 36.81
CA THR A 353 -9.73 0.33 36.52
C THR A 353 -11.14 0.81 36.21
N LYS A 354 -11.91 0.02 35.42
CA LYS A 354 -13.31 0.33 35.11
C LYS A 354 -14.18 0.32 36.37
N GLN A 355 -14.04 -0.68 37.23
CA GLN A 355 -14.76 -0.77 38.49
C GLN A 355 -14.40 0.39 39.45
N ALA A 356 -13.12 0.79 39.48
CA ALA A 356 -12.67 1.93 40.26
C ALA A 356 -13.27 3.24 39.74
N ALA A 357 -13.35 3.42 38.44
CA ALA A 357 -13.98 4.58 37.79
C ALA A 357 -15.50 4.62 38.04
N GLU A 358 -16.19 3.48 38.01
CA GLU A 358 -17.62 3.38 38.33
C GLU A 358 -17.88 3.74 39.82
N ARG A 359 -17.08 3.20 40.74
CA ARG A 359 -17.18 3.56 42.19
C ARG A 359 -16.90 5.04 42.43
N ALA A 360 -15.89 5.62 41.75
CA ALA A 360 -15.61 7.05 41.86
C ALA A 360 -16.77 7.91 41.32
N SER A 361 -17.38 7.49 40.21
CA SER A 361 -18.57 8.14 39.64
C SER A 361 -19.77 8.07 40.60
N GLU A 362 -20.04 6.91 41.18
CA GLU A 362 -21.12 6.76 42.20
C GLU A 362 -20.85 7.58 43.45
N ALA A 363 -19.61 7.63 43.95
CA ALA A 363 -19.23 8.46 45.08
C ALA A 363 -19.35 9.96 44.79
N ALA A 364 -19.12 10.39 43.54
CA ALA A 364 -19.27 11.79 43.13
C ALA A 364 -20.73 12.21 42.90
N LYS A 365 -21.64 11.28 42.63
CA LYS A 365 -23.06 11.55 42.34
C LYS A 365 -23.78 12.38 43.41
N PRO A 366 -23.66 12.09 44.73
CA PRO A 366 -24.31 12.91 45.77
C PRO A 366 -23.80 14.35 45.80
N TYR A 367 -22.55 14.59 45.45
CA TYR A 367 -21.98 15.95 45.38
C TYR A 367 -22.49 16.72 44.17
N TYR A 368 -22.62 16.02 43.05
CA TYR A 368 -23.20 16.59 41.82
C TYR A 368 -24.68 16.95 42.02
N ASP A 369 -25.48 16.08 42.65
CA ASP A 369 -26.89 16.32 42.91
C ASP A 369 -27.08 17.49 43.87
N LYS A 370 -26.30 17.57 44.96
CA LYS A 370 -26.31 18.73 45.88
C LYS A 370 -25.90 20.03 45.19
N GLY A 371 -24.90 19.97 44.31
CA GLY A 371 -24.49 21.13 43.50
C GLY A 371 -25.59 21.62 42.57
N LYS A 372 -26.32 20.69 41.96
CA LYS A 372 -27.46 20.99 41.08
C LYS A 372 -28.63 21.62 41.85
N GLU A 373 -28.97 21.06 43.03
CA GLU A 373 -30.01 21.63 43.91
C GLU A 373 -29.66 23.04 44.40
N ALA A 374 -28.39 23.26 44.80
CA ALA A 374 -27.90 24.57 45.20
C ALA A 374 -27.97 25.59 44.05
N ALA A 375 -27.55 25.20 42.85
CA ALA A 375 -27.62 26.05 41.65
C ALA A 375 -29.08 26.40 41.29
N GLN A 376 -29.98 25.44 41.41
CA GLN A 376 -31.41 25.64 41.15
C GLN A 376 -32.03 26.62 42.13
N LYS A 377 -31.70 26.50 43.42
CA LYS A 377 -32.17 27.42 44.46
C LYS A 377 -31.66 28.85 44.23
N VAL A 378 -30.39 29.02 43.87
CA VAL A 378 -29.84 30.34 43.52
C VAL A 378 -30.56 30.94 42.31
N TYR A 379 -30.87 30.13 41.30
CA TYR A 379 -31.64 30.57 40.13
C TYR A 379 -33.06 31.02 40.53
N GLU A 380 -33.77 30.24 41.34
CA GLU A 380 -35.13 30.58 41.81
C GLU A 380 -35.12 31.84 42.64
N ASP A 381 -34.15 32.03 43.56
CA ASP A 381 -33.99 33.24 44.35
C ASP A 381 -33.68 34.47 43.47
N ALA A 382 -32.84 34.32 42.45
CA ALA A 382 -32.53 35.38 41.48
C ALA A 382 -33.78 35.80 40.69
N VAL A 383 -34.60 34.84 40.25
CA VAL A 383 -35.87 35.10 39.54
C VAL A 383 -36.85 35.81 40.46
N ARG A 384 -36.96 35.39 41.73
CA ARG A 384 -37.84 36.05 42.71
C ARG A 384 -37.44 37.51 42.96
N ILE A 385 -36.13 37.76 43.22
CA ILE A 385 -35.61 39.11 43.45
C ILE A 385 -35.83 39.99 42.22
N THR A 386 -35.61 39.47 41.01
CA THR A 386 -35.87 40.22 39.79
C THR A 386 -37.32 40.59 39.63
N LYS A 387 -38.26 39.70 40.00
CA LYS A 387 -39.68 39.95 39.97
C LYS A 387 -40.11 41.00 40.98
N GLU A 388 -39.57 40.92 42.21
CA GLU A 388 -39.83 41.94 43.28
C GLU A 388 -39.29 43.32 42.87
N LEU A 389 -38.14 43.41 42.21
CA LEU A 389 -37.61 44.68 41.70
C LEU A 389 -38.45 45.24 40.55
N MET A 390 -38.91 44.37 39.63
CA MET A 390 -39.85 44.80 38.57
C MET A 390 -41.18 45.30 39.10
N ASP A 391 -41.76 44.67 40.15
CA ASP A 391 -43.01 45.08 40.75
C ASP A 391 -42.84 46.40 41.54
N LYS A 392 -41.72 46.62 42.24
CA LYS A 392 -41.41 47.91 42.90
C LYS A 392 -41.20 49.04 41.89
N SER A 393 -40.63 48.77 40.72
CA SER A 393 -40.46 49.80 39.65
C SER A 393 -41.77 50.27 38.99
N LYS A 394 -42.85 49.49 39.15
CA LYS A 394 -44.18 49.83 38.69
C LYS A 394 -45.00 50.68 39.70
N THR A 395 -44.62 50.69 40.97
CA THR A 395 -45.36 51.38 42.01
C THR A 395 -44.88 52.81 42.38
N ASP A 396 -43.65 53.18 41.93
CA ASP A 396 -43.12 54.54 42.06
C ASP A 396 -43.10 55.25 40.69
N PRO A 397 -44.03 56.15 40.40
CA PRO A 397 -43.94 56.98 39.24
C PRO A 397 -42.78 57.99 39.39
N PRO A 398 -42.10 58.37 38.35
CA PRO A 398 -40.99 59.33 38.36
C PRO A 398 -41.53 60.68 38.91
N LYS A 399 -41.01 61.17 40.02
CA LYS A 399 -41.18 62.55 40.45
C LYS A 399 -40.52 63.45 39.40
N GLN A 400 -41.34 64.26 38.76
CA GLN A 400 -40.89 65.36 37.89
C GLN A 400 -40.12 66.40 38.66
#